data_8c8615f87dd96c0a96831628c7e1808f
#
_entry.id   8c8615f87dd96c0a96831628c7e1808f
#
_cell.length_a   1.000
_cell.length_b   1.000
_cell.length_c   1.000
_cell.angle_alpha   90.00
_cell.angle_beta   90.00
_cell.angle_gamma   90.00
#
_symmetry.space_group_name_H-M   'P 1'
#
loop_
_entity.id
_entity.type
_entity.pdbx_description
1 polymer ?
#
loop_
_entity_poly.entity_id
_entity_poly.type
_entity_poly.pdbx_seq_one_letter_code
_entity_poly.pdbx_strand_id
1 'polypeptide(L)'
;MFKTLKNAFKIKEIRTKLLFTFAMLVVIRLGSQLPVPGVDRNYFAQWFAAQSGDAFNFFDAFTGGSFLNMSIFALNITPYITSSIIMQLMTIAIPKLEEMQKEGEDGRKKIASITRYVTVGLALIESTAMAVGFGRSGLLENYNALNVITVIAALTAGSAVLMWIGERITEHGVGNGISIVLIINIISRIPQDIAGLFEQFVKGKPIALGVVSAAIILAIILGMVVLVILLNDGERRIPVQYAKKVQGRKMVGGQTTNIPLKINTAGVIPIIFASSIMEFPIIICTFCGIQPTGIWAEIMKGLSSGNSCKIATPQYSIGLVVYILLVVFFAYFYTSITFNPLEIADNMKKNGGFVPGIRPGKPTSEYMTKILNYIIFIGACGLTLVGVLPFVFNGLFNASVSFGGTSLIIIVSVILETIKQVESQMLVRNYKGFLND
;
A
#
# COMPACT_ATOMS: atom_id res chain seq x y z
N MET A 1 7.45 16.39 14.89
CA MET A 1 6.50 15.28 15.10
C MET A 1 5.90 15.23 16.50
N PHE A 2 6.66 14.98 17.59
CA PHE A 2 6.09 14.95 18.96
C PHE A 2 5.41 16.24 19.38
N LYS A 3 5.99 17.41 19.02
CA LYS A 3 5.41 18.72 19.32
C LYS A 3 4.08 18.93 18.57
N THR A 4 3.99 18.49 17.32
CA THR A 4 2.78 18.54 16.49
C THR A 4 1.67 17.67 17.08
N LEU A 5 1.98 16.42 17.45
CA LEU A 5 1.05 15.51 18.11
C LEU A 5 0.54 16.08 19.44
N LYS A 6 1.44 16.59 20.29
CA LYS A 6 1.06 17.22 21.57
C LYS A 6 0.11 18.40 21.37
N ASN A 7 0.35 19.21 20.35
CA ASN A 7 -0.53 20.34 20.01
C ASN A 7 -1.86 19.88 19.41
N ALA A 8 -1.87 18.83 18.59
CA ALA A 8 -3.08 18.22 18.05
C ALA A 8 -4.04 17.74 19.13
N PHE A 9 -3.50 17.12 20.19
CA PHE A 9 -4.34 16.68 21.34
C PHE A 9 -4.97 17.82 22.14
N LYS A 10 -4.43 19.04 22.09
CA LYS A 10 -5.02 20.21 22.75
C LYS A 10 -6.28 20.72 22.01
N ILE A 11 -6.41 20.44 20.72
CA ILE A 11 -7.53 20.89 19.90
C ILE A 11 -8.64 19.84 19.99
N LYS A 12 -9.80 20.20 20.55
CA LYS A 12 -10.93 19.30 20.83
C LYS A 12 -11.38 18.50 19.58
N GLU A 13 -11.50 19.13 18.42
CA GLU A 13 -11.92 18.45 17.18
C GLU A 13 -10.93 17.40 16.72
N ILE A 14 -9.65 17.75 16.68
CA ILE A 14 -8.58 16.82 16.25
C ILE A 14 -8.45 15.69 17.24
N ARG A 15 -8.54 15.99 18.54
CA ARG A 15 -8.56 14.96 19.59
C ARG A 15 -9.72 13.97 19.41
N THR A 16 -10.92 14.46 19.11
CA THR A 16 -12.08 13.59 18.86
C THR A 16 -11.86 12.69 17.65
N LYS A 17 -11.32 13.24 16.55
CA LYS A 17 -10.96 12.46 15.36
C LYS A 17 -9.89 11.41 15.63
N LEU A 18 -8.84 11.75 16.38
CA LEU A 18 -7.78 10.82 16.78
C LEU A 18 -8.33 9.68 17.68
N LEU A 19 -9.17 10.01 18.66
CA LEU A 19 -9.79 9.02 19.53
C LEU A 19 -10.74 8.10 18.76
N PHE A 20 -11.50 8.64 17.81
CA PHE A 20 -12.34 7.85 16.91
C PHE A 20 -11.52 6.87 16.07
N THR A 21 -10.43 7.36 15.44
CA THR A 21 -9.51 6.51 14.68
C THR A 21 -8.95 5.39 15.56
N PHE A 22 -8.48 5.73 16.76
CA PHE A 22 -7.95 4.74 17.71
C PHE A 22 -9.01 3.69 18.12
N ALA A 23 -10.23 4.11 18.41
CA ALA A 23 -11.33 3.20 18.72
C ALA A 23 -11.62 2.22 17.57
N MET A 24 -11.62 2.71 16.32
CA MET A 24 -11.79 1.85 15.14
C MET A 24 -10.64 0.86 14.96
N LEU A 25 -9.39 1.27 15.26
CA LEU A 25 -8.24 0.35 15.23
C LEU A 25 -8.39 -0.79 16.25
N VAL A 26 -8.90 -0.50 17.44
CA VAL A 26 -9.20 -1.53 18.46
C VAL A 26 -10.26 -2.51 17.93
N VAL A 27 -11.33 -2.01 17.32
CA VAL A 27 -12.38 -2.85 16.70
C VAL A 27 -11.81 -3.77 15.62
N ILE A 28 -10.93 -3.25 14.74
CA ILE A 28 -10.26 -4.04 13.72
C ILE A 28 -9.44 -5.18 14.35
N ARG A 29 -8.68 -4.88 15.40
CA ARG A 29 -7.84 -5.88 16.08
C ARG A 29 -8.67 -6.93 16.83
N LEU A 30 -9.79 -6.55 17.43
CA LEU A 30 -10.73 -7.51 18.03
C LEU A 30 -11.33 -8.44 16.96
N GLY A 31 -11.79 -7.88 15.84
CA GLY A 31 -12.36 -8.67 14.74
C GLY A 31 -11.33 -9.62 14.08
N SER A 32 -10.05 -9.25 14.05
CA SER A 32 -8.98 -10.11 13.53
C SER A 32 -8.67 -11.33 14.42
N GLN A 33 -9.21 -11.39 15.63
CA GLN A 33 -9.10 -12.55 16.53
C GLN A 33 -10.33 -13.46 16.49
N LEU A 34 -11.44 -13.01 15.89
CA LEU A 34 -12.66 -13.80 15.79
C LEU A 34 -12.53 -14.85 14.67
N PRO A 35 -12.52 -16.16 14.98
CA PRO A 35 -12.38 -17.19 13.96
C PRO A 35 -13.64 -17.29 13.10
N VAL A 36 -13.47 -17.71 11.86
CA VAL A 36 -14.59 -18.06 10.97
C VAL A 36 -15.24 -19.34 11.48
N PRO A 37 -16.57 -19.39 11.63
CA PRO A 37 -17.28 -20.61 12.04
C PRO A 37 -17.04 -21.77 11.05
N GLY A 38 -16.81 -22.98 11.59
CA GLY A 38 -16.64 -24.20 10.80
C GLY A 38 -15.23 -24.48 10.27
N VAL A 39 -14.22 -23.71 10.74
CA VAL A 39 -12.80 -23.94 10.42
C VAL A 39 -12.04 -24.29 11.69
N ASP A 40 -11.29 -25.39 11.67
CA ASP A 40 -10.36 -25.73 12.77
C ASP A 40 -9.08 -24.91 12.64
N ARG A 41 -8.95 -23.94 13.56
CA ARG A 41 -7.82 -23.01 13.62
C ARG A 41 -6.46 -23.71 13.83
N ASN A 42 -6.44 -24.75 14.67
CA ASN A 42 -5.18 -25.43 15.00
C ASN A 42 -4.71 -26.27 13.81
N TYR A 43 -5.64 -26.96 13.16
CA TYR A 43 -5.33 -27.74 11.97
C TYR A 43 -4.90 -26.82 10.80
N PHE A 44 -5.56 -25.67 10.64
CA PHE A 44 -5.19 -24.65 9.65
C PHE A 44 -3.76 -24.13 9.87
N ALA A 45 -3.40 -23.80 11.11
CA ALA A 45 -2.06 -23.32 11.45
C ALA A 45 -0.98 -24.38 11.19
N GLN A 46 -1.24 -25.66 11.50
CA GLN A 46 -0.34 -26.78 11.21
C GLN A 46 -0.19 -27.01 9.72
N TRP A 47 -1.29 -27.02 8.98
CA TRP A 47 -1.28 -27.16 7.51
C TRP A 47 -0.49 -26.02 6.87
N PHE A 48 -0.70 -24.79 7.34
CA PHE A 48 0.01 -23.62 6.86
C PHE A 48 1.52 -23.71 7.13
N ALA A 49 1.91 -24.14 8.32
CA ALA A 49 3.31 -24.34 8.68
C ALA A 49 3.97 -25.45 7.83
N ALA A 50 3.24 -26.50 7.48
CA ALA A 50 3.72 -27.58 6.60
C ALA A 50 3.84 -27.13 5.14
N GLN A 51 2.96 -26.25 4.69
CA GLN A 51 2.90 -25.74 3.32
C GLN A 51 3.75 -24.47 3.13
N SER A 52 4.56 -24.08 4.14
CA SER A 52 5.26 -22.79 4.28
C SER A 52 6.00 -22.36 3.00
N GLY A 53 5.22 -21.92 2.02
CA GLY A 53 5.68 -21.18 0.86
C GLY A 53 5.64 -19.68 1.16
N ASP A 54 6.64 -18.96 0.67
CA ASP A 54 6.81 -17.52 0.92
C ASP A 54 5.61 -16.67 0.48
N ALA A 55 4.82 -17.10 -0.50
CA ALA A 55 3.61 -16.42 -0.97
C ALA A 55 2.56 -16.27 0.14
N PHE A 56 2.33 -17.31 0.92
CA PHE A 56 1.39 -17.25 2.03
C PHE A 56 1.89 -16.41 3.19
N ASN A 57 3.19 -16.41 3.46
CA ASN A 57 3.80 -15.55 4.47
C ASN A 57 3.65 -14.07 4.10
N PHE A 58 3.81 -13.74 2.81
CA PHE A 58 3.60 -12.39 2.31
C PHE A 58 2.13 -11.96 2.49
N PHE A 59 1.18 -12.80 2.09
CA PHE A 59 -0.26 -12.53 2.25
C PHE A 59 -0.62 -12.33 3.72
N ASP A 60 -0.13 -13.19 4.61
CA ASP A 60 -0.36 -13.08 6.04
C ASP A 60 0.29 -11.84 6.67
N ALA A 61 1.42 -11.37 6.13
CA ALA A 61 2.02 -10.10 6.55
C ALA A 61 1.09 -8.90 6.33
N PHE A 62 0.37 -8.85 5.21
CA PHE A 62 -0.61 -7.80 4.92
C PHE A 62 -1.89 -7.94 5.74
N THR A 63 -2.28 -9.16 6.07
CA THR A 63 -3.47 -9.42 6.89
C THR A 63 -3.20 -9.29 8.38
N GLY A 64 -1.92 -9.15 8.80
CA GLY A 64 -1.53 -8.98 10.19
C GLY A 64 -1.82 -10.18 11.08
N GLY A 65 -1.67 -11.39 10.55
CA GLY A 65 -1.98 -12.64 11.22
C GLY A 65 -3.45 -13.05 11.18
N SER A 66 -4.31 -12.25 10.55
CA SER A 66 -5.73 -12.56 10.43
C SER A 66 -5.98 -13.77 9.53
N PHE A 67 -5.13 -13.97 8.52
CA PHE A 67 -5.19 -15.12 7.62
C PHE A 67 -4.79 -16.40 8.33
N LEU A 68 -3.65 -16.43 9.03
CA LEU A 68 -3.18 -17.57 9.83
C LEU A 68 -4.19 -18.00 10.90
N ASN A 69 -4.86 -17.04 11.49
CA ASN A 69 -5.90 -17.27 12.49
C ASN A 69 -7.25 -17.65 11.88
N MET A 70 -7.35 -17.69 10.53
CA MET A 70 -8.61 -17.87 9.80
C MET A 70 -9.74 -17.04 10.42
N SER A 71 -9.46 -15.75 10.62
CA SER A 71 -10.44 -14.84 11.23
C SER A 71 -11.45 -14.35 10.19
N ILE A 72 -12.54 -13.75 10.66
CA ILE A 72 -13.54 -13.12 9.80
C ILE A 72 -12.90 -12.07 8.88
N PHE A 73 -11.79 -11.45 9.32
CA PHE A 73 -11.01 -10.48 8.54
C PHE A 73 -9.85 -11.09 7.75
N ALA A 74 -9.87 -12.41 7.47
CA ALA A 74 -8.78 -13.08 6.75
C ALA A 74 -8.53 -12.52 5.34
N LEU A 75 -9.58 -12.10 4.61
CA LEU A 75 -9.43 -11.41 3.31
C LEU A 75 -8.88 -9.99 3.44
N ASN A 76 -8.91 -9.43 4.65
CA ASN A 76 -8.48 -8.05 4.91
C ASN A 76 -9.21 -7.04 4.00
N ILE A 77 -8.52 -5.98 3.63
CA ILE A 77 -8.98 -4.92 2.73
C ILE A 77 -8.51 -5.16 1.28
N THR A 78 -7.88 -6.32 1.00
CA THR A 78 -7.32 -6.68 -0.31
C THR A 78 -8.34 -6.56 -1.45
N PRO A 79 -9.58 -7.08 -1.33
CA PRO A 79 -10.58 -6.92 -2.39
C PRO A 79 -10.90 -5.47 -2.71
N TYR A 80 -10.87 -4.57 -1.70
CA TYR A 80 -11.11 -3.15 -1.92
C TYR A 80 -9.92 -2.48 -2.64
N ILE A 81 -8.69 -2.82 -2.28
CA ILE A 81 -7.50 -2.27 -2.95
C ILE A 81 -7.53 -2.67 -4.42
N THR A 82 -7.72 -3.96 -4.70
CA THR A 82 -7.81 -4.48 -6.07
C THR A 82 -8.93 -3.81 -6.86
N SER A 83 -10.12 -3.68 -6.26
CA SER A 83 -11.26 -3.01 -6.86
C SER A 83 -11.00 -1.53 -7.15
N SER A 84 -10.40 -0.81 -6.21
CA SER A 84 -10.03 0.60 -6.39
C SER A 84 -9.05 0.80 -7.54
N ILE A 85 -8.08 -0.10 -7.67
CA ILE A 85 -7.11 -0.10 -8.74
C ILE A 85 -7.79 -0.40 -10.09
N ILE A 86 -8.63 -1.44 -10.15
CA ILE A 86 -9.39 -1.77 -11.36
C ILE A 86 -10.25 -0.57 -11.78
N MET A 87 -10.93 0.08 -10.85
CA MET A 87 -11.75 1.25 -11.14
C MET A 87 -10.93 2.44 -11.63
N GLN A 88 -9.74 2.68 -11.08
CA GLN A 88 -8.83 3.72 -11.59
C GLN A 88 -8.39 3.44 -13.03
N LEU A 89 -8.10 2.19 -13.36
CA LEU A 89 -7.76 1.80 -14.74
C LEU A 89 -8.96 1.92 -15.69
N MET A 90 -10.14 1.52 -15.21
CA MET A 90 -11.38 1.62 -15.97
C MET A 90 -11.80 3.08 -16.24
N THR A 91 -11.50 4.02 -15.33
CA THR A 91 -11.78 5.45 -15.57
C THR A 91 -10.97 6.04 -16.72
N ILE A 92 -9.86 5.40 -17.08
CA ILE A 92 -9.04 5.81 -18.23
C ILE A 92 -9.50 5.09 -19.50
N ALA A 93 -9.87 3.81 -19.37
CA ALA A 93 -10.26 3.00 -20.52
C ALA A 93 -11.69 3.31 -21.01
N ILE A 94 -12.59 3.75 -20.13
CA ILE A 94 -14.01 3.99 -20.42
C ILE A 94 -14.33 5.48 -20.36
N PRO A 95 -14.62 6.14 -21.51
CA PRO A 95 -14.88 7.60 -21.57
C PRO A 95 -15.99 8.05 -20.62
N LYS A 96 -17.03 7.25 -20.43
CA LYS A 96 -18.14 7.56 -19.52
C LYS A 96 -17.71 7.67 -18.06
N LEU A 97 -16.75 6.86 -17.62
CA LEU A 97 -16.21 6.93 -16.26
C LEU A 97 -15.24 8.11 -16.11
N GLU A 98 -14.52 8.46 -17.19
CA GLU A 98 -13.67 9.65 -17.22
C GLU A 98 -14.52 10.93 -17.11
N GLU A 99 -15.64 11.00 -17.81
CA GLU A 99 -16.59 12.11 -17.70
C GLU A 99 -17.13 12.22 -16.27
N MET A 100 -17.56 11.11 -15.68
CA MET A 100 -18.01 11.09 -14.28
C MET A 100 -16.93 11.58 -13.31
N GLN A 101 -15.66 11.26 -13.55
CA GLN A 101 -14.55 11.75 -12.72
C GLN A 101 -14.39 13.28 -12.85
N LYS A 102 -14.66 13.84 -14.02
CA LYS A 102 -14.61 15.28 -14.30
C LYS A 102 -15.83 16.05 -13.77
N GLU A 103 -16.96 15.38 -13.50
CA GLU A 103 -18.17 15.98 -12.88
C GLU A 103 -17.93 16.52 -11.44
N GLY A 104 -16.74 16.30 -10.86
CA GLY A 104 -16.38 16.81 -9.55
C GLY A 104 -16.80 15.89 -8.41
N GLU A 105 -17.39 16.45 -7.34
CA GLU A 105 -17.64 15.70 -6.11
C GLU A 105 -18.73 14.63 -6.26
N ASP A 106 -19.78 14.93 -7.01
CA ASP A 106 -20.90 14.00 -7.23
C ASP A 106 -20.49 12.81 -8.11
N GLY A 107 -19.69 13.05 -9.14
CA GLY A 107 -19.11 11.98 -9.95
C GLY A 107 -18.17 11.07 -9.16
N ARG A 108 -17.33 11.64 -8.30
CA ARG A 108 -16.46 10.86 -7.41
C ARG A 108 -17.24 9.99 -6.44
N LYS A 109 -18.36 10.48 -5.90
CA LYS A 109 -19.26 9.68 -5.04
C LYS A 109 -19.88 8.49 -5.79
N LYS A 110 -20.27 8.68 -7.06
CA LYS A 110 -20.78 7.59 -7.92
C LYS A 110 -19.69 6.53 -8.17
N ILE A 111 -18.47 6.96 -8.52
CA ILE A 111 -17.33 6.06 -8.73
C ILE A 111 -17.03 5.27 -7.45
N ALA A 112 -17.02 5.92 -6.28
CA ALA A 112 -16.83 5.26 -5.00
C ALA A 112 -17.92 4.20 -4.73
N SER A 113 -19.18 4.49 -5.07
CA SER A 113 -20.26 3.51 -4.94
C SER A 113 -20.07 2.30 -5.85
N ILE A 114 -19.66 2.50 -7.09
CA ILE A 114 -19.33 1.40 -8.01
C ILE A 114 -18.15 0.58 -7.46
N THR A 115 -17.12 1.23 -6.93
CA THR A 115 -15.98 0.56 -6.31
C THR A 115 -16.42 -0.35 -5.16
N ARG A 116 -17.37 0.08 -4.32
CA ARG A 116 -17.94 -0.76 -3.24
C ARG A 116 -18.61 -2.02 -3.78
N TYR A 117 -19.43 -1.91 -4.83
CA TYR A 117 -20.08 -3.08 -5.43
C TYR A 117 -19.06 -4.05 -6.03
N VAL A 118 -18.06 -3.54 -6.73
CA VAL A 118 -16.96 -4.35 -7.28
C VAL A 118 -16.17 -5.02 -6.16
N THR A 119 -15.92 -4.32 -5.05
CA THR A 119 -15.25 -4.87 -3.86
C THR A 119 -15.99 -6.07 -3.29
N VAL A 120 -17.30 -5.94 -3.09
CA VAL A 120 -18.12 -7.06 -2.56
C VAL A 120 -18.14 -8.23 -3.54
N GLY A 121 -18.22 -7.94 -4.85
CA GLY A 121 -18.14 -8.98 -5.89
C GLY A 121 -16.81 -9.72 -5.88
N LEU A 122 -15.69 -9.00 -5.79
CA LEU A 122 -14.34 -9.60 -5.68
C LEU A 122 -14.18 -10.37 -4.38
N ALA A 123 -14.63 -9.83 -3.26
CA ALA A 123 -14.59 -10.52 -1.97
C ALA A 123 -15.38 -11.83 -1.99
N LEU A 124 -16.51 -11.88 -2.70
CA LEU A 124 -17.31 -13.09 -2.87
C LEU A 124 -16.58 -14.13 -3.74
N ILE A 125 -15.88 -13.71 -4.79
CA ILE A 125 -15.07 -14.61 -5.63
C ILE A 125 -13.90 -15.16 -4.83
N GLU A 126 -13.15 -14.30 -4.13
CA GLU A 126 -11.99 -14.70 -3.32
C GLU A 126 -12.40 -15.61 -2.17
N SER A 127 -13.47 -15.29 -1.44
CA SER A 127 -13.99 -16.12 -0.35
C SER A 127 -14.48 -17.48 -0.84
N THR A 128 -15.11 -17.54 -2.02
CA THR A 128 -15.54 -18.80 -2.64
C THR A 128 -14.33 -19.66 -2.99
N ALA A 129 -13.31 -19.08 -3.61
CA ALA A 129 -12.08 -19.78 -3.95
C ALA A 129 -11.40 -20.35 -2.70
N MET A 130 -11.31 -19.54 -1.63
CA MET A 130 -10.74 -19.98 -0.34
C MET A 130 -11.58 -21.10 0.30
N ALA A 131 -12.89 -20.93 0.41
CA ALA A 131 -13.77 -21.91 1.07
C ALA A 131 -13.75 -23.26 0.34
N VAL A 132 -13.77 -23.26 -0.99
CA VAL A 132 -13.70 -24.50 -1.80
C VAL A 132 -12.30 -25.11 -1.72
N GLY A 133 -11.23 -24.29 -1.83
CA GLY A 133 -9.85 -24.76 -1.77
C GLY A 133 -9.52 -25.39 -0.43
N PHE A 134 -9.86 -24.71 0.66
CA PHE A 134 -9.65 -25.23 2.01
C PHE A 134 -10.56 -26.41 2.35
N GLY A 135 -11.80 -26.40 1.85
CA GLY A 135 -12.70 -27.54 2.01
C GLY A 135 -12.16 -28.83 1.38
N ARG A 136 -11.59 -28.74 0.17
CA ARG A 136 -10.93 -29.88 -0.50
C ARG A 136 -9.67 -30.36 0.22
N SER A 137 -8.97 -29.47 0.90
CA SER A 137 -7.76 -29.78 1.68
C SER A 137 -8.08 -30.32 3.08
N GLY A 138 -9.37 -30.52 3.44
CA GLY A 138 -9.78 -31.05 4.73
C GLY A 138 -9.65 -30.06 5.90
N LEU A 139 -9.53 -28.77 5.62
CA LEU A 139 -9.37 -27.70 6.62
C LEU A 139 -10.70 -27.25 7.24
N LEU A 140 -11.84 -27.67 6.67
CA LEU A 140 -13.17 -27.46 7.22
C LEU A 140 -13.54 -28.66 8.10
N GLU A 141 -14.07 -28.42 9.30
CA GLU A 141 -14.52 -29.46 10.24
C GLU A 141 -15.50 -30.45 9.56
N ASN A 142 -16.41 -29.93 8.75
CA ASN A 142 -17.32 -30.71 7.93
C ASN A 142 -17.47 -30.06 6.56
N TYR A 143 -17.08 -30.74 5.50
CA TYR A 143 -17.23 -30.24 4.14
C TYR A 143 -18.65 -30.43 3.64
N ASN A 144 -19.59 -29.64 4.17
CA ASN A 144 -21.00 -29.59 3.77
C ASN A 144 -21.27 -28.26 3.05
N ALA A 145 -22.24 -28.24 2.14
CA ALA A 145 -22.64 -27.02 1.42
C ALA A 145 -22.99 -25.88 2.36
N LEU A 146 -23.62 -26.16 3.49
CA LEU A 146 -23.98 -25.16 4.50
C LEU A 146 -22.75 -24.52 5.14
N ASN A 147 -21.73 -25.31 5.53
CA ASN A 147 -20.49 -24.79 6.10
C ASN A 147 -19.70 -23.97 5.08
N VAL A 148 -19.63 -24.42 3.82
CA VAL A 148 -18.98 -23.65 2.74
C VAL A 148 -19.67 -22.29 2.56
N ILE A 149 -21.00 -22.25 2.50
CA ILE A 149 -21.76 -21.00 2.37
C ILE A 149 -21.54 -20.10 3.60
N THR A 150 -21.48 -20.67 4.81
CA THR A 150 -21.23 -19.91 6.04
C THR A 150 -19.85 -19.26 6.01
N VAL A 151 -18.81 -19.99 5.59
CA VAL A 151 -17.44 -19.46 5.45
C VAL A 151 -17.40 -18.35 4.40
N ILE A 152 -18.01 -18.55 3.23
CA ILE A 152 -18.09 -17.52 2.18
C ILE A 152 -18.78 -16.25 2.70
N ALA A 153 -19.92 -16.41 3.36
CA ALA A 153 -20.67 -15.28 3.89
C ALA A 153 -19.89 -14.55 4.99
N ALA A 154 -19.22 -15.27 5.89
CA ALA A 154 -18.42 -14.69 6.97
C ALA A 154 -17.23 -13.89 6.44
N LEU A 155 -16.47 -14.46 5.50
CA LEU A 155 -15.30 -13.78 4.90
C LEU A 155 -15.70 -12.56 4.06
N THR A 156 -16.76 -12.69 3.25
CA THR A 156 -17.27 -11.56 2.45
C THR A 156 -17.80 -10.44 3.33
N ALA A 157 -18.57 -10.78 4.37
CA ALA A 157 -19.06 -9.80 5.34
C ALA A 157 -17.91 -9.12 6.09
N GLY A 158 -16.89 -9.88 6.48
CA GLY A 158 -15.70 -9.36 7.14
C GLY A 158 -14.96 -8.32 6.31
N SER A 159 -14.72 -8.61 5.02
CA SER A 159 -14.11 -7.66 4.09
C SER A 159 -14.97 -6.41 3.88
N ALA A 160 -16.29 -6.58 3.75
CA ALA A 160 -17.21 -5.45 3.62
C ALA A 160 -17.23 -4.55 4.88
N VAL A 161 -17.17 -5.16 6.07
CA VAL A 161 -17.08 -4.42 7.35
C VAL A 161 -15.75 -3.66 7.44
N LEU A 162 -14.63 -4.26 7.06
CA LEU A 162 -13.34 -3.57 7.05
C LEU A 162 -13.31 -2.39 6.07
N MET A 163 -13.88 -2.56 4.89
CA MET A 163 -14.07 -1.46 3.92
C MET A 163 -14.89 -0.34 4.55
N TRP A 164 -16.02 -0.65 5.17
CA TRP A 164 -16.88 0.33 5.83
C TRP A 164 -16.15 1.06 6.97
N ILE A 165 -15.37 0.34 7.81
CA ILE A 165 -14.57 0.95 8.87
C ILE A 165 -13.53 1.90 8.27
N GLY A 166 -12.83 1.50 7.20
CA GLY A 166 -11.86 2.33 6.50
C GLY A 166 -12.48 3.63 5.98
N GLU A 167 -13.65 3.57 5.37
CA GLU A 167 -14.39 4.74 4.93
C GLU A 167 -14.81 5.65 6.10
N ARG A 168 -15.30 5.08 7.19
CA ARG A 168 -15.66 5.84 8.40
C ARG A 168 -14.46 6.53 9.04
N ILE A 169 -13.28 5.90 9.03
CA ILE A 169 -12.05 6.56 9.49
C ILE A 169 -11.72 7.75 8.57
N THR A 170 -11.87 7.59 7.25
CA THR A 170 -11.61 8.67 6.29
C THR A 170 -12.55 9.86 6.49
N GLU A 171 -13.85 9.60 6.77
CA GLU A 171 -14.85 10.64 6.94
C GLU A 171 -14.76 11.36 8.31
N HIS A 172 -14.62 10.60 9.39
CA HIS A 172 -14.73 11.10 10.77
C HIS A 172 -13.42 11.04 11.55
N GLY A 173 -12.40 10.39 11.03
CA GLY A 173 -11.10 10.23 11.67
C GLY A 173 -10.03 11.16 11.11
N VAL A 174 -8.80 10.68 11.15
CA VAL A 174 -7.61 11.35 10.64
C VAL A 174 -6.92 10.42 9.64
N GLY A 175 -6.46 10.97 8.53
CA GLY A 175 -5.75 10.21 7.51
C GLY A 175 -6.67 9.47 6.53
N ASN A 176 -6.05 8.71 5.63
CA ASN A 176 -6.76 7.79 4.75
C ASN A 176 -7.05 6.51 5.53
N GLY A 177 -8.33 6.26 5.84
CA GLY A 177 -8.74 5.13 6.67
C GLY A 177 -8.34 3.78 6.10
N ILE A 178 -8.37 3.59 4.79
CA ILE A 178 -7.93 2.36 4.12
C ILE A 178 -6.44 2.09 4.39
N SER A 179 -5.62 3.12 4.24
CA SER A 179 -4.18 3.05 4.52
C SER A 179 -3.90 2.79 5.99
N ILE A 180 -4.72 3.36 6.89
CA ILE A 180 -4.60 3.14 8.34
C ILE A 180 -4.97 1.70 8.72
N VAL A 181 -5.97 1.09 8.07
CA VAL A 181 -6.30 -0.34 8.26
C VAL A 181 -5.13 -1.23 7.84
N LEU A 182 -4.47 -0.91 6.72
CA LEU A 182 -3.26 -1.63 6.30
C LEU A 182 -2.13 -1.52 7.33
N ILE A 183 -1.86 -0.30 7.78
CA ILE A 183 -0.80 -0.08 8.78
C ILE A 183 -1.01 -0.88 10.05
N ILE A 184 -2.19 -0.87 10.65
CA ILE A 184 -2.43 -1.57 11.91
C ILE A 184 -2.22 -3.08 11.75
N ASN A 185 -2.57 -3.63 10.60
CA ASN A 185 -2.35 -5.04 10.31
C ASN A 185 -0.85 -5.35 10.20
N ILE A 186 -0.11 -4.55 9.42
CA ILE A 186 1.34 -4.73 9.26
C ILE A 186 2.07 -4.56 10.60
N ILE A 187 1.78 -3.49 11.36
CA ILE A 187 2.44 -3.20 12.64
C ILE A 187 2.19 -4.33 13.65
N SER A 188 1.01 -4.95 13.64
CA SER A 188 0.68 -6.02 14.58
C SER A 188 1.56 -7.26 14.42
N ARG A 189 2.17 -7.47 13.25
CA ARG A 189 3.06 -8.60 12.99
C ARG A 189 4.52 -8.30 13.30
N ILE A 190 4.92 -7.03 13.33
CA ILE A 190 6.30 -6.62 13.60
C ILE A 190 6.91 -7.28 14.86
N PRO A 191 6.20 -7.38 16.00
CA PRO A 191 6.76 -8.03 17.18
C PRO A 191 7.13 -9.50 16.97
N GLN A 192 6.32 -10.24 16.22
CA GLN A 192 6.57 -11.65 15.89
C GLN A 192 7.77 -11.79 14.95
N ASP A 193 7.89 -10.91 13.95
CA ASP A 193 9.00 -10.90 13.02
C ASP A 193 10.33 -10.56 13.72
N ILE A 194 10.31 -9.57 14.62
CA ILE A 194 11.50 -9.24 15.43
C ILE A 194 11.89 -10.42 16.33
N ALA A 195 10.91 -11.09 16.95
CA ALA A 195 11.17 -12.28 17.77
C ALA A 195 11.79 -13.41 16.91
N GLY A 196 11.28 -13.65 15.69
CA GLY A 196 11.84 -14.63 14.74
C GLY A 196 13.27 -14.30 14.35
N LEU A 197 13.57 -13.04 14.03
CA LEU A 197 14.94 -12.60 13.76
C LEU A 197 15.86 -12.77 14.96
N PHE A 198 15.39 -12.46 16.16
CA PHE A 198 16.16 -12.66 17.38
C PHE A 198 16.45 -14.13 17.63
N GLU A 199 15.49 -15.02 17.45
CA GLU A 199 15.68 -16.47 17.60
C GLU A 199 16.67 -17.01 16.57
N GLN A 200 16.60 -16.56 15.32
CA GLN A 200 17.44 -17.08 14.24
C GLN A 200 18.89 -16.56 14.30
N PHE A 201 19.09 -15.28 14.64
CA PHE A 201 20.37 -14.61 14.48
C PHE A 201 21.11 -14.36 15.80
N VAL A 202 20.40 -14.33 16.94
CA VAL A 202 20.97 -13.97 18.23
C VAL A 202 20.97 -15.16 19.21
N LYS A 203 19.86 -15.88 19.30
CA LYS A 203 19.69 -17.00 20.23
C LYS A 203 20.62 -18.15 19.90
N GLY A 204 21.38 -18.65 20.87
CA GLY A 204 22.29 -19.78 20.69
C GLY A 204 23.65 -19.45 20.08
N LYS A 205 23.96 -18.19 19.80
CA LYS A 205 25.29 -17.76 19.33
C LYS A 205 26.15 -17.20 20.48
N PRO A 206 27.48 -17.16 20.35
CA PRO A 206 28.36 -16.46 21.29
C PRO A 206 27.92 -15.01 21.45
N ILE A 207 27.96 -14.46 22.68
CA ILE A 207 27.44 -13.13 23.02
C ILE A 207 27.98 -12.06 22.07
N ALA A 208 29.26 -12.09 21.72
CA ALA A 208 29.87 -11.13 20.81
C ALA A 208 29.25 -11.16 19.40
N LEU A 209 29.05 -12.36 18.83
CA LEU A 209 28.42 -12.53 17.51
C LEU A 209 26.93 -12.18 17.56
N GLY A 210 26.21 -12.49 18.65
CA GLY A 210 24.81 -12.13 18.83
C GLY A 210 24.60 -10.61 18.87
N VAL A 211 25.45 -9.88 19.59
CA VAL A 211 25.39 -8.42 19.65
C VAL A 211 25.71 -7.78 18.29
N VAL A 212 26.73 -8.27 17.60
CA VAL A 212 27.09 -7.76 16.26
C VAL A 212 25.96 -8.00 15.25
N SER A 213 25.36 -9.21 15.22
CA SER A 213 24.25 -9.49 14.32
C SER A 213 23.01 -8.64 14.62
N ALA A 214 22.66 -8.45 15.89
CA ALA A 214 21.57 -7.58 16.29
C ALA A 214 21.83 -6.11 15.88
N ALA A 215 23.04 -5.61 16.04
CA ALA A 215 23.41 -4.25 15.63
C ALA A 215 23.33 -4.08 14.10
N ILE A 216 23.76 -5.05 13.33
CA ILE A 216 23.68 -5.03 11.85
C ILE A 216 22.21 -5.01 11.41
N ILE A 217 21.35 -5.88 11.95
CA ILE A 217 19.92 -5.92 11.64
C ILE A 217 19.27 -4.56 11.95
N LEU A 218 19.54 -4.01 13.11
CA LEU A 218 19.01 -2.69 13.50
C LEU A 218 19.48 -1.59 12.54
N ALA A 219 20.76 -1.58 12.18
CA ALA A 219 21.34 -0.61 11.25
C ALA A 219 20.68 -0.69 9.87
N ILE A 220 20.39 -1.90 9.38
CA ILE A 220 19.72 -2.11 8.09
C ILE A 220 18.27 -1.60 8.14
N ILE A 221 17.52 -1.92 9.20
CA ILE A 221 16.13 -1.45 9.38
C ILE A 221 16.11 0.08 9.43
N LEU A 222 16.97 0.71 10.21
CA LEU A 222 17.07 2.17 10.29
C LEU A 222 17.48 2.78 8.95
N GLY A 223 18.44 2.17 8.25
CA GLY A 223 18.85 2.61 6.91
C GLY A 223 17.70 2.58 5.90
N MET A 224 16.89 1.50 5.92
CA MET A 224 15.69 1.42 5.09
C MET A 224 14.66 2.49 5.42
N VAL A 225 14.38 2.72 6.69
CA VAL A 225 13.43 3.76 7.12
C VAL A 225 13.89 5.14 6.64
N VAL A 226 15.17 5.46 6.81
CA VAL A 226 15.73 6.74 6.33
C VAL A 226 15.60 6.86 4.81
N LEU A 227 15.93 5.80 4.07
CA LEU A 227 15.81 5.80 2.60
C LEU A 227 14.37 6.00 2.14
N VAL A 228 13.41 5.35 2.78
CA VAL A 228 11.99 5.51 2.46
C VAL A 228 11.50 6.94 2.80
N ILE A 229 11.95 7.53 3.91
CA ILE A 229 11.64 8.92 4.26
C ILE A 229 12.17 9.87 3.17
N LEU A 230 13.42 9.69 2.74
CA LEU A 230 14.03 10.51 1.69
C LEU A 230 13.29 10.40 0.36
N LEU A 231 12.81 9.18 0.00
CA LEU A 231 12.03 8.96 -1.21
C LEU A 231 10.65 9.64 -1.16
N ASN A 232 9.98 9.62 -0.01
CA ASN A 232 8.63 10.16 0.14
C ASN A 232 8.58 11.67 0.38
N ASP A 233 9.61 12.23 1.05
CA ASP A 233 9.72 13.67 1.31
C ASP A 233 10.48 14.41 0.22
N GLY A 234 11.27 13.70 -0.59
CA GLY A 234 12.01 14.29 -1.70
C GLY A 234 11.07 14.89 -2.74
N GLU A 235 11.23 16.18 -3.04
CA GLU A 235 10.45 16.89 -4.03
C GLU A 235 11.31 17.78 -4.92
N ARG A 236 10.99 17.80 -6.21
CA ARG A 236 11.55 18.73 -7.18
C ARG A 236 10.61 19.93 -7.30
N ARG A 237 11.06 21.10 -6.91
CA ARG A 237 10.28 22.35 -7.01
C ARG A 237 10.53 23.02 -8.34
N ILE A 238 9.48 23.17 -9.16
CA ILE A 238 9.52 23.90 -10.43
C ILE A 238 9.03 25.32 -10.15
N PRO A 239 9.87 26.38 -10.34
CA PRO A 239 9.44 27.75 -10.13
C PRO A 239 8.44 28.16 -11.21
N VAL A 240 7.35 28.78 -10.80
CA VAL A 240 6.31 29.34 -11.67
C VAL A 240 6.10 30.80 -11.31
N GLN A 241 6.10 31.64 -12.32
CA GLN A 241 5.80 33.08 -12.17
C GLN A 241 4.43 33.37 -12.75
N TYR A 242 3.62 34.11 -12.03
CA TYR A 242 2.34 34.62 -12.52
C TYR A 242 2.46 36.05 -13.00
N ALA A 243 1.81 36.37 -14.10
CA ALA A 243 1.79 37.71 -14.66
C ALA A 243 1.15 38.68 -13.63
N LYS A 244 1.73 39.87 -13.52
CA LYS A 244 1.13 40.96 -12.72
C LYS A 244 -0.15 41.42 -13.39
N LYS A 245 -1.26 41.45 -12.63
CA LYS A 245 -2.54 42.06 -13.08
C LYS A 245 -2.66 43.44 -12.47
N VAL A 246 -3.03 44.41 -13.29
CA VAL A 246 -3.37 45.76 -12.81
C VAL A 246 -4.87 45.77 -12.46
N GLN A 247 -5.17 45.98 -11.20
CA GLN A 247 -6.56 46.10 -10.73
C GLN A 247 -6.75 47.53 -10.18
N GLY A 248 -7.28 48.38 -11.04
CA GLY A 248 -7.37 49.82 -10.77
C GLY A 248 -5.96 50.48 -10.74
N ARG A 249 -5.69 51.25 -9.67
CA ARG A 249 -4.36 51.91 -9.45
C ARG A 249 -3.31 51.03 -8.76
N LYS A 250 -3.67 49.78 -8.35
CA LYS A 250 -2.75 48.89 -7.65
C LYS A 250 -2.34 47.73 -8.56
N MET A 251 -1.03 47.45 -8.58
CA MET A 251 -0.49 46.22 -9.17
C MET A 251 -0.70 45.07 -8.19
N VAL A 252 -1.51 44.08 -8.55
CA VAL A 252 -1.76 42.87 -7.78
C VAL A 252 -1.20 41.68 -8.55
N GLY A 253 -0.45 40.78 -7.89
CA GLY A 253 0.15 39.61 -8.51
C GLY A 253 1.66 39.73 -8.67
N GLY A 254 2.24 38.81 -9.42
CA GLY A 254 3.71 38.69 -9.55
C GLY A 254 4.34 37.85 -8.45
N GLN A 255 3.51 37.03 -7.74
CA GLN A 255 4.05 36.06 -6.80
C GLN A 255 4.70 34.90 -7.55
N THR A 256 5.91 34.57 -7.13
CA THR A 256 6.59 33.36 -7.55
C THR A 256 6.11 32.21 -6.68
N THR A 257 5.52 31.20 -7.28
CA THR A 257 5.13 29.97 -6.61
C THR A 257 5.94 28.80 -7.17
N ASN A 258 5.97 27.70 -6.45
CA ASN A 258 6.65 26.50 -6.91
C ASN A 258 5.65 25.36 -7.04
N ILE A 259 5.75 24.58 -8.12
CA ILE A 259 5.02 23.32 -8.25
C ILE A 259 5.91 22.21 -7.67
N PRO A 260 5.53 21.57 -6.55
CA PRO A 260 6.30 20.47 -5.99
C PRO A 260 5.97 19.18 -6.76
N LEU A 261 6.98 18.54 -7.34
CA LEU A 261 6.91 17.20 -7.91
C LEU A 261 7.59 16.24 -6.95
N LYS A 262 6.84 15.34 -6.33
CA LYS A 262 7.40 14.33 -5.42
C LYS A 262 8.24 13.32 -6.18
N ILE A 263 9.37 12.87 -5.63
CA ILE A 263 10.20 11.81 -6.21
C ILE A 263 9.40 10.50 -6.30
N ASN A 264 8.70 10.16 -5.23
CA ASN A 264 7.79 9.02 -5.22
C ASN A 264 6.34 9.50 -5.47
N THR A 265 6.02 9.84 -6.71
CA THR A 265 4.66 10.27 -7.11
C THR A 265 3.68 9.09 -7.14
N ALA A 266 4.17 7.91 -7.48
CA ALA A 266 3.35 6.69 -7.56
C ALA A 266 3.06 6.04 -6.19
N GLY A 267 3.75 6.46 -5.13
CA GLY A 267 3.58 5.89 -3.79
C GLY A 267 4.04 4.44 -3.72
N VAL A 268 3.27 3.62 -3.02
CA VAL A 268 3.51 2.18 -2.83
C VAL A 268 2.82 1.29 -3.85
N ILE A 269 1.95 1.86 -4.68
CA ILE A 269 1.08 1.12 -5.60
C ILE A 269 1.88 0.26 -6.59
N PRO A 270 2.97 0.74 -7.23
CA PRO A 270 3.75 -0.08 -8.16
C PRO A 270 4.29 -1.37 -7.55
N ILE A 271 4.70 -1.32 -6.29
CA ILE A 271 5.25 -2.47 -5.58
C ILE A 271 4.14 -3.49 -5.27
N ILE A 272 2.98 -3.01 -4.80
CA ILE A 272 1.82 -3.87 -4.51
C ILE A 272 1.37 -4.59 -5.77
N PHE A 273 1.31 -3.89 -6.92
CA PHE A 273 0.96 -4.50 -8.20
C PHE A 273 1.97 -5.54 -8.66
N ALA A 274 3.26 -5.21 -8.60
CA ALA A 274 4.31 -6.14 -9.01
C ALA A 274 4.27 -7.42 -8.17
N SER A 275 4.15 -7.31 -6.85
CA SER A 275 4.03 -8.46 -5.94
C SER A 275 2.75 -9.25 -6.22
N SER A 276 1.61 -8.58 -6.37
CA SER A 276 0.32 -9.25 -6.62
C SER A 276 0.33 -10.04 -7.93
N ILE A 277 0.90 -9.50 -9.00
CA ILE A 277 1.00 -10.21 -10.29
C ILE A 277 1.92 -11.43 -10.20
N MET A 278 3.01 -11.33 -9.45
CA MET A 278 3.91 -12.48 -9.27
C MET A 278 3.30 -13.58 -8.43
N GLU A 279 2.52 -13.23 -7.41
CA GLU A 279 1.92 -14.21 -6.49
C GLU A 279 0.60 -14.79 -6.99
N PHE A 280 -0.13 -14.07 -7.82
CA PHE A 280 -1.44 -14.49 -8.34
C PHE A 280 -1.45 -15.90 -8.96
N PRO A 281 -0.52 -16.30 -9.84
CA PRO A 281 -0.48 -17.65 -10.39
C PRO A 281 -0.26 -18.72 -9.31
N ILE A 282 0.58 -18.44 -8.32
CA ILE A 282 0.89 -19.36 -7.22
C ILE A 282 -0.35 -19.57 -6.35
N ILE A 283 -1.05 -18.49 -6.02
CA ILE A 283 -2.28 -18.49 -5.22
C ILE A 283 -3.37 -19.30 -5.93
N ILE A 284 -3.59 -19.10 -7.24
CA ILE A 284 -4.56 -19.85 -8.01
C ILE A 284 -4.24 -21.35 -8.00
N CYS A 285 -2.99 -21.73 -8.30
CA CYS A 285 -2.61 -23.14 -8.30
C CYS A 285 -2.86 -23.79 -6.94
N THR A 286 -2.55 -23.10 -5.86
CA THR A 286 -2.75 -23.61 -4.50
C THR A 286 -4.23 -23.77 -4.15
N PHE A 287 -5.06 -22.77 -4.46
CA PHE A 287 -6.51 -22.86 -4.18
C PHE A 287 -7.24 -23.87 -5.07
N CYS A 288 -6.80 -24.05 -6.32
CA CYS A 288 -7.34 -25.09 -7.20
C CYS A 288 -6.84 -26.51 -6.86
N GLY A 289 -5.87 -26.64 -5.94
CA GLY A 289 -5.24 -27.93 -5.61
C GLY A 289 -4.42 -28.51 -6.77
N ILE A 290 -4.04 -27.67 -7.74
CA ILE A 290 -3.25 -28.07 -8.90
C ILE A 290 -1.78 -28.06 -8.49
N GLN A 291 -1.14 -29.22 -8.50
CA GLN A 291 0.30 -29.30 -8.35
C GLN A 291 0.93 -29.14 -9.74
N PRO A 292 1.60 -28.00 -10.00
CA PRO A 292 2.23 -27.79 -11.30
C PRO A 292 3.36 -28.81 -11.50
N THR A 293 3.41 -29.41 -12.70
CA THR A 293 4.42 -30.39 -13.09
C THR A 293 5.23 -29.87 -14.28
N GLY A 294 6.46 -30.35 -14.43
CA GLY A 294 7.33 -30.01 -15.55
C GLY A 294 7.73 -28.52 -15.56
N ILE A 295 7.71 -27.89 -16.72
CA ILE A 295 8.14 -26.48 -16.94
C ILE A 295 7.34 -25.49 -16.08
N TRP A 296 6.05 -25.75 -15.88
CA TRP A 296 5.20 -24.90 -15.04
C TRP A 296 5.62 -24.89 -13.57
N ALA A 297 6.09 -26.04 -13.06
CA ALA A 297 6.64 -26.10 -11.70
C ALA A 297 7.87 -25.23 -11.54
N GLU A 298 8.75 -25.22 -12.54
CA GLU A 298 9.97 -24.40 -12.54
C GLU A 298 9.66 -22.91 -12.63
N ILE A 299 8.68 -22.52 -13.46
CA ILE A 299 8.20 -21.13 -13.55
C ILE A 299 7.62 -20.68 -12.22
N MET A 300 6.78 -21.48 -11.57
CA MET A 300 6.17 -21.16 -10.27
C MET A 300 7.22 -21.03 -9.17
N LYS A 301 8.22 -21.91 -9.15
CA LYS A 301 9.35 -21.79 -8.22
C LYS A 301 10.17 -20.51 -8.47
N GLY A 302 10.35 -20.12 -9.73
CA GLY A 302 11.05 -18.89 -10.12
C GLY A 302 10.26 -17.62 -9.76
N LEU A 303 8.92 -17.66 -9.79
CA LEU A 303 8.06 -16.52 -9.40
C LEU A 303 7.97 -16.35 -7.88
N SER A 304 8.23 -17.39 -7.10
CA SER A 304 8.18 -17.34 -5.64
C SER A 304 9.30 -16.45 -5.08
N SER A 305 8.92 -15.49 -4.25
CA SER A 305 9.84 -14.55 -3.61
C SER A 305 10.91 -15.23 -2.76
N GLY A 306 10.58 -16.33 -2.11
CA GLY A 306 11.51 -17.05 -1.23
C GLY A 306 12.55 -17.91 -1.90
N ASN A 307 12.43 -18.16 -3.19
CA ASN A 307 13.42 -18.90 -3.95
C ASN A 307 14.43 -18.01 -4.68
N SER A 308 14.16 -16.72 -4.73
CA SER A 308 15.03 -15.73 -5.36
C SER A 308 16.31 -15.52 -4.50
N CYS A 309 17.43 -15.29 -5.15
CA CYS A 309 18.74 -15.05 -4.51
C CYS A 309 19.31 -16.21 -3.68
N LYS A 310 18.78 -17.43 -3.78
CA LYS A 310 19.40 -18.61 -3.15
C LYS A 310 20.66 -19.02 -3.91
N ILE A 311 21.79 -19.13 -3.20
CA ILE A 311 23.08 -19.54 -3.78
C ILE A 311 23.00 -20.95 -4.38
N ALA A 312 22.18 -21.84 -3.78
CA ALA A 312 22.00 -23.21 -4.25
C ALA A 312 21.23 -23.31 -5.58
N THR A 313 20.39 -22.34 -5.92
CA THR A 313 19.51 -22.36 -7.10
C THR A 313 19.46 -21.00 -7.79
N PRO A 314 20.57 -20.53 -8.42
CA PRO A 314 20.66 -19.19 -9.00
C PRO A 314 19.69 -18.98 -10.17
N GLN A 315 19.20 -20.04 -10.81
CA GLN A 315 18.24 -20.00 -11.90
C GLN A 315 16.90 -19.38 -11.50
N TYR A 316 16.50 -19.45 -10.24
CA TYR A 316 15.25 -18.86 -9.75
C TYR A 316 15.36 -17.35 -9.46
N SER A 317 16.55 -16.76 -9.57
CA SER A 317 16.75 -15.30 -9.49
C SER A 317 16.14 -14.54 -10.67
N ILE A 318 15.66 -15.25 -11.71
CA ILE A 318 14.86 -14.66 -12.81
C ILE A 318 13.61 -13.99 -12.26
N GLY A 319 12.97 -14.53 -11.23
CA GLY A 319 11.83 -13.90 -10.56
C GLY A 319 12.13 -12.51 -10.01
N LEU A 320 13.33 -12.30 -9.46
CA LEU A 320 13.77 -10.98 -9.00
C LEU A 320 13.87 -9.99 -10.15
N VAL A 321 14.42 -10.42 -11.30
CA VAL A 321 14.52 -9.55 -12.49
C VAL A 321 13.14 -9.17 -13.00
N VAL A 322 12.21 -10.13 -13.07
CA VAL A 322 10.82 -9.88 -13.45
C VAL A 322 10.16 -8.90 -12.48
N TYR A 323 10.38 -9.07 -11.17
CA TYR A 323 9.88 -8.17 -10.15
C TYR A 323 10.37 -6.73 -10.36
N ILE A 324 11.67 -6.54 -10.59
CA ILE A 324 12.28 -5.23 -10.85
C ILE A 324 11.64 -4.57 -12.09
N LEU A 325 11.52 -5.34 -13.18
CA LEU A 325 10.90 -4.85 -14.42
C LEU A 325 9.44 -4.43 -14.19
N LEU A 326 8.68 -5.22 -13.44
CA LEU A 326 7.29 -4.91 -13.12
C LEU A 326 7.19 -3.65 -12.24
N VAL A 327 8.02 -3.50 -11.21
CA VAL A 327 8.03 -2.29 -10.36
C VAL A 327 8.32 -1.04 -11.19
N VAL A 328 9.33 -1.08 -12.06
CA VAL A 328 9.67 0.05 -12.92
C VAL A 328 8.52 0.34 -13.91
N PHE A 329 7.98 -0.70 -14.55
CA PHE A 329 6.86 -0.55 -15.48
C PHE A 329 5.65 0.10 -14.80
N PHE A 330 5.24 -0.41 -13.63
CA PHE A 330 4.10 0.15 -12.90
C PHE A 330 4.37 1.55 -12.34
N ALA A 331 5.60 1.87 -11.98
CA ALA A 331 5.96 3.23 -11.54
C ALA A 331 5.73 4.25 -12.67
N TYR A 332 6.19 3.95 -13.88
CA TYR A 332 5.93 4.79 -15.05
C TYR A 332 4.45 4.83 -15.41
N PHE A 333 3.83 3.67 -15.49
CA PHE A 333 2.42 3.53 -15.86
C PHE A 333 1.50 4.31 -14.92
N TYR A 334 1.63 4.11 -13.60
CA TYR A 334 0.78 4.77 -12.62
C TYR A 334 1.03 6.29 -12.57
N THR A 335 2.26 6.72 -12.67
CA THR A 335 2.56 8.15 -12.65
C THR A 335 2.03 8.85 -13.92
N SER A 336 2.09 8.22 -15.08
CA SER A 336 1.54 8.78 -16.32
C SER A 336 0.01 8.97 -16.27
N ILE A 337 -0.66 8.15 -15.46
CA ILE A 337 -2.11 8.23 -15.22
C ILE A 337 -2.45 9.34 -14.22
N THR A 338 -1.69 9.40 -13.13
CA THR A 338 -1.98 10.30 -12.00
C THR A 338 -1.61 11.74 -12.30
N PHE A 339 -0.59 11.95 -13.13
CA PHE A 339 -0.06 13.26 -13.44
C PHE A 339 -0.16 13.54 -14.95
N ASN A 340 -1.03 14.48 -15.31
CA ASN A 340 -1.20 14.91 -16.70
C ASN A 340 -0.48 16.25 -16.95
N PRO A 341 0.73 16.24 -17.55
CA PRO A 341 1.51 17.45 -17.79
C PRO A 341 0.81 18.46 -18.72
N LEU A 342 0.00 17.96 -19.68
CA LEU A 342 -0.75 18.80 -20.61
C LEU A 342 -1.80 19.62 -19.89
N GLU A 343 -2.60 19.00 -19.04
CA GLU A 343 -3.66 19.67 -18.29
C GLU A 343 -3.08 20.72 -17.32
N ILE A 344 -1.96 20.40 -16.67
CA ILE A 344 -1.28 21.35 -15.77
C ILE A 344 -0.74 22.54 -16.56
N ALA A 345 -0.09 22.32 -17.71
CA ALA A 345 0.44 23.38 -18.55
C ALA A 345 -0.68 24.29 -19.10
N ASP A 346 -1.82 23.73 -19.46
CA ASP A 346 -2.99 24.49 -19.93
C ASP A 346 -3.64 25.29 -18.79
N ASN A 347 -3.77 24.71 -17.61
CA ASN A 347 -4.28 25.40 -16.42
C ASN A 347 -3.36 26.55 -16.01
N MET A 348 -2.03 26.33 -16.06
CA MET A 348 -1.06 27.39 -15.84
C MET A 348 -1.23 28.54 -16.86
N LYS A 349 -1.34 28.21 -18.14
CA LYS A 349 -1.53 29.19 -19.21
C LYS A 349 -2.80 30.00 -19.02
N LYS A 350 -3.93 29.34 -18.69
CA LYS A 350 -5.22 29.99 -18.41
C LYS A 350 -5.12 30.97 -17.23
N ASN A 351 -4.34 30.64 -16.21
CA ASN A 351 -4.14 31.46 -15.02
C ASN A 351 -3.02 32.52 -15.18
N GLY A 352 -2.42 32.66 -16.37
CA GLY A 352 -1.35 33.61 -16.62
C GLY A 352 -0.02 33.23 -15.97
N GLY A 353 0.15 31.93 -15.62
CA GLY A 353 1.41 31.38 -15.08
C GLY A 353 2.33 30.89 -16.19
N PHE A 354 3.62 31.03 -15.98
CA PHE A 354 4.65 30.51 -16.88
C PHE A 354 5.89 30.05 -16.09
N VAL A 355 6.63 29.13 -16.65
CA VAL A 355 7.93 28.71 -16.14
C VAL A 355 8.99 29.66 -16.70
N PRO A 356 9.85 30.28 -15.85
CA PRO A 356 10.89 31.19 -16.34
C PRO A 356 11.77 30.53 -17.41
N GLY A 357 11.92 31.20 -18.55
CA GLY A 357 12.73 30.71 -19.67
C GLY A 357 12.00 29.73 -20.64
N ILE A 358 10.75 29.38 -20.40
CA ILE A 358 9.98 28.45 -21.23
C ILE A 358 8.68 29.10 -21.70
N ARG A 359 8.34 28.95 -22.99
CA ARG A 359 7.08 29.48 -23.54
C ARG A 359 5.88 28.76 -22.95
N PRO A 360 4.81 29.47 -22.54
CA PRO A 360 3.56 28.86 -22.05
C PRO A 360 2.92 27.93 -23.09
N GLY A 361 2.31 26.84 -22.65
CA GLY A 361 1.61 25.87 -23.48
C GLY A 361 2.43 24.62 -23.76
N LYS A 362 2.44 24.14 -25.01
CA LYS A 362 3.09 22.88 -25.39
C LYS A 362 4.56 22.73 -24.97
N PRO A 363 5.44 23.75 -25.10
CA PRO A 363 6.82 23.65 -24.61
C PRO A 363 6.90 23.45 -23.09
N THR A 364 6.00 24.05 -22.32
CA THR A 364 5.92 23.84 -20.88
C THR A 364 5.51 22.41 -20.54
N SER A 365 4.55 21.83 -21.25
CA SER A 365 4.15 20.44 -21.08
C SER A 365 5.31 19.47 -21.41
N GLU A 366 6.03 19.69 -22.50
CA GLU A 366 7.18 18.86 -22.87
C GLU A 366 8.31 18.94 -21.84
N TYR A 367 8.57 20.11 -21.30
CA TYR A 367 9.55 20.31 -20.23
C TYR A 367 9.13 19.58 -18.95
N MET A 368 7.86 19.69 -18.56
CA MET A 368 7.33 19.00 -17.37
C MET A 368 7.38 17.48 -17.54
N THR A 369 7.03 16.96 -18.73
CA THR A 369 7.12 15.53 -19.05
C THR A 369 8.56 15.02 -18.93
N LYS A 370 9.53 15.80 -19.46
CA LYS A 370 10.95 15.43 -19.35
C LYS A 370 11.44 15.35 -17.91
N ILE A 371 11.10 16.35 -17.10
CA ILE A 371 11.47 16.35 -15.65
C ILE A 371 10.77 15.18 -14.95
N LEU A 372 9.49 14.96 -15.23
CA LEU A 372 8.71 13.88 -14.64
C LEU A 372 9.35 12.52 -14.91
N ASN A 373 9.76 12.25 -16.15
CA ASN A 373 10.42 10.99 -16.51
C ASN A 373 11.71 10.75 -15.70
N TYR A 374 12.52 11.79 -15.50
CA TYR A 374 13.72 11.67 -14.65
C TYR A 374 13.39 11.38 -13.19
N ILE A 375 12.38 12.07 -12.67
CA ILE A 375 11.94 11.89 -11.28
C ILE A 375 11.36 10.49 -11.08
N ILE A 376 10.53 10.01 -12.01
CA ILE A 376 9.96 8.66 -11.96
C ILE A 376 11.07 7.61 -11.96
N PHE A 377 12.09 7.77 -12.80
CA PHE A 377 13.20 6.83 -12.86
C PHE A 377 13.94 6.74 -11.53
N ILE A 378 14.27 7.90 -10.92
CA ILE A 378 14.93 7.96 -9.60
C ILE A 378 14.03 7.33 -8.53
N GLY A 379 12.73 7.65 -8.53
CA GLY A 379 11.75 7.07 -7.62
C GLY A 379 11.63 5.56 -7.80
N ALA A 380 11.53 5.06 -9.04
CA ALA A 380 11.46 3.65 -9.36
C ALA A 380 12.72 2.89 -8.90
N CYS A 381 13.91 3.44 -9.11
CA CYS A 381 15.16 2.86 -8.61
C CYS A 381 15.16 2.77 -7.09
N GLY A 382 14.72 3.82 -6.39
CA GLY A 382 14.60 3.82 -4.94
C GLY A 382 13.58 2.80 -4.42
N LEU A 383 12.39 2.74 -5.03
CA LEU A 383 11.36 1.76 -4.71
C LEU A 383 11.85 0.32 -4.96
N THR A 384 12.54 0.09 -6.07
CA THR A 384 13.13 -1.21 -6.41
C THR A 384 14.17 -1.64 -5.37
N LEU A 385 15.04 -0.72 -4.96
CA LEU A 385 16.06 -1.01 -3.96
C LEU A 385 15.44 -1.45 -2.63
N VAL A 386 14.40 -0.76 -2.17
CA VAL A 386 13.69 -1.14 -0.94
C VAL A 386 12.88 -2.42 -1.13
N GLY A 387 12.25 -2.61 -2.30
CA GLY A 387 11.43 -3.79 -2.61
C GLY A 387 12.24 -5.08 -2.78
N VAL A 388 13.50 -4.98 -3.23
CA VAL A 388 14.41 -6.12 -3.42
C VAL A 388 15.02 -6.63 -2.11
N LEU A 389 15.14 -5.78 -1.10
CA LEU A 389 15.76 -6.14 0.18
C LEU A 389 15.21 -7.42 0.83
N PRO A 390 13.88 -7.65 0.91
CA PRO A 390 13.32 -8.88 1.46
C PRO A 390 13.78 -10.14 0.70
N PHE A 391 13.86 -10.05 -0.64
CA PHE A 391 14.33 -11.16 -1.47
C PHE A 391 15.79 -11.51 -1.16
N VAL A 392 16.62 -10.50 -0.95
CA VAL A 392 18.04 -10.68 -0.58
C VAL A 392 18.16 -11.29 0.82
N PHE A 393 17.38 -10.79 1.80
CA PHE A 393 17.39 -11.33 3.15
C PHE A 393 16.93 -12.78 3.20
N ASN A 394 15.84 -13.09 2.51
CA ASN A 394 15.33 -14.44 2.46
C ASN A 394 16.28 -15.37 1.72
N GLY A 395 16.82 -14.95 0.57
CA GLY A 395 17.70 -15.77 -0.26
C GLY A 395 19.07 -16.05 0.37
N LEU A 396 19.71 -15.03 0.96
CA LEU A 396 21.06 -15.18 1.53
C LEU A 396 21.04 -15.71 2.96
N PHE A 397 20.07 -15.33 3.78
CA PHE A 397 20.05 -15.61 5.21
C PHE A 397 18.95 -16.58 5.63
N ASN A 398 18.10 -17.05 4.70
CA ASN A 398 16.88 -17.83 4.98
C ASN A 398 16.02 -17.21 6.09
N ALA A 399 16.06 -15.87 6.19
CA ALA A 399 15.29 -15.12 7.15
C ALA A 399 13.91 -14.82 6.56
N SER A 400 12.88 -15.51 7.02
CA SER A 400 11.49 -15.19 6.67
C SER A 400 11.06 -13.89 7.34
N VAL A 401 11.48 -12.77 6.77
CA VAL A 401 11.12 -11.42 7.27
C VAL A 401 9.89 -10.95 6.54
N SER A 402 8.75 -10.96 7.21
CA SER A 402 7.49 -10.50 6.61
C SER A 402 7.39 -8.97 6.56
N PHE A 403 8.07 -8.23 7.45
CA PHE A 403 8.18 -6.78 7.35
C PHE A 403 9.27 -6.35 6.36
N GLY A 404 9.23 -6.86 5.14
CA GLY A 404 10.12 -6.47 4.05
C GLY A 404 9.91 -5.05 3.60
N GLY A 405 10.65 -4.65 2.57
CA GLY A 405 10.65 -3.27 2.05
C GLY A 405 9.27 -2.71 1.75
N THR A 406 8.34 -3.53 1.25
CA THR A 406 6.95 -3.11 0.96
C THR A 406 6.21 -2.64 2.21
N SER A 407 6.27 -3.42 3.29
CA SER A 407 5.61 -3.09 4.56
C SER A 407 6.17 -1.82 5.19
N LEU A 408 7.50 -1.65 5.17
CA LEU A 408 8.15 -0.43 5.66
C LEU A 408 7.79 0.80 4.84
N ILE A 409 7.73 0.67 3.50
CA ILE A 409 7.30 1.79 2.64
C ILE A 409 5.87 2.20 2.97
N ILE A 410 4.94 1.24 3.13
CA ILE A 410 3.56 1.52 3.48
C ILE A 410 3.48 2.23 4.83
N ILE A 411 4.13 1.69 5.86
CA ILE A 411 4.13 2.27 7.21
C ILE A 411 4.63 3.72 7.18
N VAL A 412 5.81 3.95 6.61
CA VAL A 412 6.43 5.28 6.60
C VAL A 412 5.62 6.26 5.77
N SER A 413 5.16 5.85 4.57
CA SER A 413 4.38 6.72 3.68
C SER A 413 3.09 7.17 4.33
N VAL A 414 2.34 6.25 4.92
CA VAL A 414 1.03 6.57 5.51
C VAL A 414 1.19 7.37 6.81
N ILE A 415 2.23 7.09 7.62
CA ILE A 415 2.52 7.91 8.81
C ILE A 415 2.84 9.35 8.40
N LEU A 416 3.70 9.55 7.40
CA LEU A 416 4.05 10.88 6.90
C LEU A 416 2.82 11.61 6.33
N GLU A 417 2.00 10.92 5.53
CA GLU A 417 0.77 11.48 4.98
C GLU A 417 -0.21 11.89 6.07
N THR A 418 -0.43 11.01 7.05
CA THR A 418 -1.32 11.28 8.19
C THR A 418 -0.84 12.49 9.00
N ILE A 419 0.47 12.60 9.27
CA ILE A 419 1.03 13.74 9.99
C ILE A 419 0.84 15.04 9.19
N LYS A 420 1.13 15.04 7.88
CA LYS A 420 0.92 16.20 7.02
C LYS A 420 -0.56 16.64 6.97
N GLN A 421 -1.47 15.67 6.99
CA GLN A 421 -2.90 15.97 7.04
C GLN A 421 -3.33 16.58 8.40
N VAL A 422 -2.81 16.07 9.52
CA VAL A 422 -3.02 16.68 10.85
C VAL A 422 -2.48 18.10 10.89
N GLU A 423 -1.27 18.32 10.39
CA GLU A 423 -0.65 19.67 10.33
C GLU A 423 -1.48 20.62 9.49
N SER A 424 -1.95 20.19 8.33
CA SER A 424 -2.83 21.00 7.46
C SER A 424 -4.15 21.37 8.17
N GLN A 425 -4.80 20.42 8.87
CA GLN A 425 -6.02 20.71 9.64
C GLN A 425 -5.75 21.70 10.79
N MET A 426 -4.58 21.63 11.41
CA MET A 426 -4.18 22.58 12.46
C MET A 426 -3.97 24.00 11.90
N LEU A 427 -3.31 24.13 10.74
CA LEU A 427 -3.03 25.42 10.09
C LEU A 427 -4.31 26.14 9.67
N VAL A 428 -5.27 25.42 9.05
CA VAL A 428 -6.55 25.99 8.63
C VAL A 428 -7.34 26.60 9.79
N ARG A 429 -7.21 26.01 10.98
CA ARG A 429 -7.91 26.53 12.17
C ARG A 429 -7.24 27.73 12.81
N ASN A 430 -5.90 27.77 12.85
CA ASN A 430 -5.20 28.98 13.32
C ASN A 430 -5.56 30.20 12.48
N TYR A 431 -5.83 30.01 11.18
CA TYR A 431 -6.24 31.09 10.30
C TYR A 431 -7.69 31.56 10.56
N LYS A 432 -8.60 30.68 10.97
CA LYS A 432 -9.97 31.04 11.35
C LYS A 432 -10.04 31.79 12.69
N GLY A 433 -9.10 31.56 13.60
CA GLY A 433 -9.00 32.33 14.85
C GLY A 433 -8.60 33.78 14.66
N PHE A 434 -7.89 34.11 13.58
CA PHE A 434 -7.50 35.48 13.23
C PHE A 434 -8.61 36.30 12.53
N LEU A 435 -9.68 35.63 12.08
CA LEU A 435 -10.81 36.29 11.38
C LEU A 435 -12.01 36.49 12.29
N ASN A 436 -11.99 35.98 13.52
CA ASN A 436 -13.07 36.10 14.49
C ASN A 436 -12.73 36.99 15.71
N ASP A 437 -11.59 37.69 15.67
CA ASP A 437 -11.23 38.84 16.50
C ASP A 437 -11.29 40.10 15.56
#